data_ce1327fb45893b2c6799262d2ef6e251
#
_entry.id   ce1327fb45893b2c6799262d2ef6e251
#
_cell.length_a   1.000
_cell.length_b   1.000
_cell.length_c   1.000
_cell.angle_alpha   90.00
_cell.angle_beta   90.00
_cell.angle_gamma   90.00
#
_symmetry.space_group_name_H-M   'P 1'
#
loop_
_entity.id
_entity.type
_entity.pdbx_description
1 polymer ?
#
loop_
_entity_poly.entity_id
_entity_poly.type
_entity_poly.pdbx_seq_one_letter_code
_entity_poly.pdbx_strand_id
1 'polypeptide(L)'
;SGKDSSVVVLMAVESYRQSIQAGLVEPSRPLLVVTVDTGAEAIALKMYVHYVRKRLLEFGKQIGINLCYDIIQPPINDQYFIKYTGGQKLVPSVTRHQDCSIILKVDPSERYIKQAIKKYSECSCYKLVSCVGSRIAESHHRAGNMKKQGLSLITAGSILADMAQVEAAGSKMYKLAPIKHWETEQVF
;
A
#
# COMPACT_ATOMS: atom_id res chain seq x y z
N SER A 1 -1.96 -4.59 8.77
CA SER A 1 -1.54 -5.23 7.52
C SER A 1 -2.02 -6.67 7.53
N GLY A 2 -2.66 -7.08 6.43
CA GLY A 2 -3.11 -8.46 6.25
C GLY A 2 -2.03 -9.29 5.54
N LYS A 3 -2.27 -10.60 5.41
CA LYS A 3 -1.40 -11.57 4.73
C LYS A 3 -0.96 -11.10 3.33
N ASP A 4 -1.90 -10.64 2.52
CA ASP A 4 -1.67 -10.21 1.14
C ASP A 4 -0.68 -9.03 1.06
N SER A 5 -0.85 -8.05 1.93
CA SER A 5 0.08 -6.90 2.01
C SER A 5 1.47 -7.32 2.48
N SER A 6 1.57 -8.31 3.38
CA SER A 6 2.86 -8.82 3.87
C SER A 6 3.64 -9.50 2.74
N VAL A 7 2.97 -10.32 1.93
CA VAL A 7 3.58 -10.96 0.76
C VAL A 7 4.10 -9.91 -0.23
N VAL A 8 3.28 -8.89 -0.55
CA VAL A 8 3.70 -7.81 -1.47
C VAL A 8 4.90 -7.05 -0.94
N VAL A 9 4.98 -6.78 0.36
CA VAL A 9 6.15 -6.13 0.96
C VAL A 9 7.40 -6.99 0.79
N LEU A 10 7.32 -8.30 1.06
CA LEU A 10 8.46 -9.22 0.88
C LEU A 10 8.90 -9.29 -0.57
N MET A 11 7.95 -9.41 -1.51
CA MET A 11 8.24 -9.38 -2.95
C MET A 11 8.91 -8.08 -3.37
N ALA A 12 8.41 -6.94 -2.88
CA ALA A 12 8.99 -5.63 -3.19
C ALA A 12 10.42 -5.49 -2.65
N VAL A 13 10.68 -5.93 -1.42
CA VAL A 13 12.03 -5.91 -0.81
C VAL A 13 12.99 -6.78 -1.60
N GLU A 14 12.57 -8.01 -1.97
CA GLU A 14 13.44 -8.93 -2.71
C GLU A 14 13.70 -8.42 -4.14
N SER A 15 12.67 -7.95 -4.86
CA SER A 15 12.84 -7.36 -6.18
C SER A 15 13.76 -6.13 -6.15
N TYR A 16 13.65 -5.32 -5.08
CA TYR A 16 14.49 -4.15 -4.90
C TYR A 16 15.94 -4.53 -4.63
N ARG A 17 16.18 -5.54 -3.79
CA ARG A 17 17.51 -6.11 -3.53
C ARG A 17 18.16 -6.61 -4.83
N GLN A 18 17.42 -7.38 -5.63
CA GLN A 18 17.91 -7.88 -6.92
C GLN A 18 18.23 -6.75 -7.90
N SER A 19 17.39 -5.70 -7.92
CA SER A 19 17.60 -4.53 -8.79
C SER A 19 18.86 -3.74 -8.41
N ILE A 20 19.17 -3.62 -7.11
CA ILE A 20 20.42 -3.02 -6.63
C ILE A 20 21.62 -3.88 -7.06
N GLN A 21 21.54 -5.20 -6.86
CA GLN A 21 22.62 -6.12 -7.26
C GLN A 21 22.89 -6.12 -8.76
N ALA A 22 21.86 -5.93 -9.58
CA ALA A 22 21.95 -5.79 -11.02
C ALA A 22 22.41 -4.40 -11.49
N GLY A 23 22.64 -3.46 -10.57
CA GLY A 23 23.04 -2.08 -10.92
C GLY A 23 21.93 -1.25 -11.56
N LEU A 24 20.67 -1.69 -11.48
CA LEU A 24 19.51 -1.00 -12.07
C LEU A 24 18.97 0.11 -11.18
N VAL A 25 19.24 0.04 -9.89
CA VAL A 25 18.74 0.98 -8.87
C VAL A 25 19.87 1.36 -7.92
N GLU A 26 19.98 2.66 -7.63
CA GLU A 26 20.93 3.14 -6.64
C GLU A 26 20.53 2.71 -5.22
N PRO A 27 21.47 2.24 -4.38
CA PRO A 27 21.20 1.83 -3.00
C PRO A 27 20.64 2.97 -2.12
N SER A 28 20.95 4.22 -2.46
CA SER A 28 20.47 5.41 -1.76
C SER A 28 18.98 5.68 -1.95
N ARG A 29 18.38 5.16 -3.02
CA ARG A 29 16.96 5.35 -3.33
C ARG A 29 16.08 4.71 -2.25
N PRO A 30 15.07 5.41 -1.70
CA PRO A 30 14.25 4.84 -0.64
C PRO A 30 13.19 3.87 -1.17
N LEU A 31 13.07 2.72 -0.48
CA LEU A 31 11.91 1.84 -0.59
C LEU A 31 10.94 2.19 0.55
N LEU A 32 9.77 2.73 0.22
CA LEU A 32 8.79 3.19 1.20
C LEU A 32 7.76 2.09 1.49
N VAL A 33 7.63 1.70 2.74
CA VAL A 33 6.56 0.82 3.24
C VAL A 33 5.64 1.66 4.12
N VAL A 34 4.34 1.62 3.83
CA VAL A 34 3.35 2.43 4.54
C VAL A 34 2.25 1.53 5.11
N THR A 35 1.97 1.69 6.38
CA THR A 35 0.82 1.06 7.05
C THR A 35 -0.05 2.13 7.69
N VAL A 36 -1.36 2.03 7.48
CA VAL A 36 -2.32 2.92 8.14
C VAL A 36 -2.79 2.28 9.44
N ASP A 37 -2.58 2.94 10.56
CA ASP A 37 -3.21 2.63 11.85
C ASP A 37 -4.54 3.40 11.92
N THR A 38 -5.65 2.70 11.77
CA THR A 38 -6.99 3.31 11.81
C THR A 38 -7.44 3.65 13.22
N GLY A 39 -6.70 3.21 14.24
CA GLY A 39 -7.08 3.33 15.65
C GLY A 39 -8.15 2.35 16.10
N ALA A 40 -8.75 1.59 15.18
CA ALA A 40 -9.85 0.64 15.46
C ALA A 40 -9.41 -0.84 15.38
N GLU A 41 -8.12 -1.09 15.12
CA GLU A 41 -7.60 -2.45 15.06
C GLU A 41 -7.44 -3.06 16.45
N ALA A 42 -7.52 -4.40 16.52
CA ALA A 42 -7.21 -5.15 17.73
C ALA A 42 -5.78 -4.85 18.23
N ILE A 43 -5.58 -4.76 19.53
CA ILE A 43 -4.29 -4.45 20.16
C ILE A 43 -3.19 -5.39 19.67
N ALA A 44 -3.48 -6.69 19.57
CA ALA A 44 -2.53 -7.68 19.07
C ALA A 44 -2.04 -7.37 17.64
N LEU A 45 -2.94 -6.92 16.76
CA LEU A 45 -2.58 -6.52 15.40
C LEU A 45 -1.71 -5.27 15.39
N LYS A 46 -2.01 -4.31 16.26
CA LYS A 46 -1.22 -3.10 16.41
C LYS A 46 0.20 -3.41 16.88
N MET A 47 0.34 -4.26 17.90
CA MET A 47 1.65 -4.73 18.38
C MET A 47 2.41 -5.48 17.29
N TYR A 48 1.72 -6.34 16.53
CA TYR A 48 2.32 -7.06 15.40
C TYR A 48 2.86 -6.13 14.32
N VAL A 49 2.15 -5.07 13.97
CA VAL A 49 2.62 -4.06 12.99
C VAL A 49 3.92 -3.40 13.46
N HIS A 50 4.00 -3.02 14.74
CA HIS A 50 5.24 -2.46 15.31
C HIS A 50 6.39 -3.46 15.33
N TYR A 51 6.12 -4.73 15.65
CA TYR A 51 7.11 -5.79 15.58
C TYR A 51 7.63 -5.99 14.14
N VAL A 52 6.72 -6.12 13.16
CA VAL A 52 7.10 -6.26 11.74
C VAL A 52 7.90 -5.06 11.25
N ARG A 53 7.50 -3.84 11.62
CA ARG A 53 8.26 -2.62 11.30
C ARG A 53 9.71 -2.73 11.78
N LYS A 54 9.91 -3.10 13.05
CA LYS A 54 11.25 -3.25 13.62
C LYS A 54 12.08 -4.28 12.85
N ARG A 55 11.51 -5.47 12.62
CA ARG A 55 12.18 -6.57 11.92
C ARG A 55 12.52 -6.23 10.47
N LEU A 56 11.61 -5.57 9.75
CA LEU A 56 11.86 -5.14 8.37
C LEU A 56 12.95 -4.08 8.27
N LEU A 57 12.99 -3.12 9.19
CA LEU A 57 14.04 -2.11 9.21
C LEU A 57 15.41 -2.71 9.53
N GLU A 58 15.47 -3.68 10.46
CA GLU A 58 16.69 -4.44 10.76
C GLU A 58 17.17 -5.23 9.54
N PHE A 59 16.25 -5.94 8.88
CA PHE A 59 16.54 -6.70 7.67
C PHE A 59 17.00 -5.81 6.53
N GLY A 60 16.33 -4.67 6.28
CA GLY A 60 16.74 -3.71 5.26
C GLY A 60 18.18 -3.21 5.45
N LYS A 61 18.58 -2.95 6.70
CA LYS A 61 19.96 -2.58 7.04
C LYS A 61 20.95 -3.71 6.74
N GLN A 62 20.60 -4.97 7.08
CA GLN A 62 21.46 -6.12 6.84
C GLN A 62 21.74 -6.36 5.36
N ILE A 63 20.73 -6.14 4.50
CA ILE A 63 20.85 -6.34 3.05
C ILE A 63 21.23 -5.08 2.27
N GLY A 64 21.52 -3.97 2.97
CA GLY A 64 21.99 -2.73 2.36
C GLY A 64 20.95 -1.94 1.58
N ILE A 65 19.66 -2.09 1.93
CA ILE A 65 18.56 -1.35 1.31
C ILE A 65 18.17 -0.15 2.17
N ASN A 66 17.98 1.00 1.53
CA ASN A 66 17.39 2.18 2.17
C ASN A 66 15.86 1.99 2.33
N LEU A 67 15.46 1.21 3.35
CA LEU A 67 14.06 0.90 3.63
C LEU A 67 13.51 1.87 4.68
N CYS A 68 12.43 2.56 4.33
CA CYS A 68 11.68 3.44 5.22
C CYS A 68 10.31 2.81 5.50
N TYR A 69 9.93 2.67 6.77
CA TYR A 69 8.64 2.12 7.17
C TYR A 69 7.88 3.12 8.03
N ASP A 70 6.78 3.66 7.49
CA ASP A 70 5.95 4.65 8.17
C ASP A 70 4.60 4.06 8.58
N ILE A 71 4.22 4.32 9.83
CA ILE A 71 2.88 4.05 10.34
C ILE A 71 2.17 5.40 10.41
N ILE A 72 1.16 5.55 9.58
CA ILE A 72 0.38 6.79 9.45
C ILE A 72 -0.98 6.63 10.08
N GLN A 73 -1.58 7.74 10.51
CA GLN A 73 -2.91 7.76 11.10
C GLN A 73 -3.82 8.74 10.36
N PRO A 74 -5.14 8.50 10.32
CA PRO A 74 -6.07 9.52 9.90
C PRO A 74 -5.93 10.77 10.76
N PRO A 75 -6.24 11.98 10.23
CA PRO A 75 -6.38 13.17 11.04
C PRO A 75 -7.33 12.93 12.21
N ILE A 76 -7.14 13.66 13.29
CA ILE A 76 -7.88 13.42 14.55
C ILE A 76 -9.41 13.41 14.35
N ASN A 77 -9.94 14.33 13.54
CA ASN A 77 -11.36 14.42 13.22
C ASN A 77 -11.90 13.26 12.37
N ASP A 78 -11.00 12.52 11.71
CA ASP A 78 -11.33 11.38 10.83
C ASP A 78 -11.05 10.03 11.51
N GLN A 79 -10.51 10.03 12.73
CA GLN A 79 -10.29 8.80 13.50
C GLN A 79 -11.61 8.11 13.83
N TYR A 80 -11.62 6.77 13.85
CA TYR A 80 -12.81 5.95 13.98
C TYR A 80 -13.70 6.37 15.17
N PHE A 81 -13.11 6.48 16.36
CA PHE A 81 -13.88 6.80 17.57
C PHE A 81 -14.46 8.21 17.53
N ILE A 82 -13.72 9.20 17.03
CA ILE A 82 -14.21 10.58 16.94
C ILE A 82 -15.29 10.69 15.88
N LYS A 83 -15.08 10.08 14.71
CA LYS A 83 -15.97 10.17 13.57
C LYS A 83 -17.32 9.47 13.80
N TYR A 84 -17.26 8.25 14.31
CA TYR A 84 -18.44 7.38 14.43
C TYR A 84 -18.99 7.34 15.85
N THR A 85 -18.19 7.15 16.87
CA THR A 85 -18.65 7.14 18.27
C THR A 85 -18.95 8.54 18.79
N GLY A 86 -18.23 9.55 18.28
CA GLY A 86 -18.51 10.97 18.53
C GLY A 86 -19.74 11.52 17.79
N GLY A 87 -20.48 10.67 17.05
CA GLY A 87 -21.77 11.03 16.45
C GLY A 87 -21.68 11.89 15.17
N GLN A 88 -20.50 12.13 14.62
CA GLN A 88 -20.34 12.92 13.39
C GLN A 88 -20.84 12.18 12.14
N LYS A 89 -20.75 10.84 12.14
CA LYS A 89 -21.29 9.94 11.10
C LYS A 89 -21.93 8.71 11.72
N LEU A 90 -22.89 8.14 11.00
CA LEU A 90 -23.48 6.86 11.39
C LEU A 90 -22.44 5.74 11.27
N VAL A 91 -22.47 4.82 12.23
CA VAL A 91 -21.59 3.64 12.23
C VAL A 91 -21.79 2.86 10.93
N PRO A 92 -20.71 2.44 10.26
CA PRO A 92 -20.80 1.67 9.03
C PRO A 92 -21.58 0.38 9.24
N SER A 93 -22.47 0.06 8.32
CA SER A 93 -23.22 -1.20 8.30
C SER A 93 -23.02 -1.93 6.97
N VAL A 94 -23.33 -3.22 6.95
CA VAL A 94 -23.17 -4.07 5.75
C VAL A 94 -23.99 -3.57 4.57
N THR A 95 -25.11 -2.90 4.83
CA THR A 95 -26.05 -2.40 3.82
C THR A 95 -25.77 -0.97 3.34
N ARG A 96 -24.88 -0.24 4.02
CA ARG A 96 -24.53 1.14 3.66
C ARG A 96 -23.17 1.22 3.00
N HIS A 97 -22.99 2.23 2.15
CA HIS A 97 -21.68 2.54 1.56
C HIS A 97 -20.61 2.61 2.65
N GLN A 98 -19.55 1.80 2.49
CA GLN A 98 -18.48 1.67 3.45
C GLN A 98 -17.48 2.84 3.31
N ASP A 99 -17.89 4.04 3.64
CA ASP A 99 -17.03 5.23 3.67
C ASP A 99 -15.83 5.07 4.62
N CYS A 100 -15.95 4.18 5.61
CA CYS A 100 -14.90 3.95 6.60
C CYS A 100 -13.56 3.55 5.95
N SER A 101 -13.59 2.72 4.92
CA SER A 101 -12.35 2.32 4.22
C SER A 101 -11.69 3.51 3.51
N ILE A 102 -12.50 4.42 2.96
CA ILE A 102 -12.00 5.62 2.28
C ILE A 102 -11.39 6.55 3.32
N ILE A 103 -12.16 6.97 4.30
CA ILE A 103 -11.76 7.96 5.31
C ILE A 103 -10.57 7.48 6.15
N LEU A 104 -10.61 6.19 6.57
CA LEU A 104 -9.62 5.67 7.52
C LEU A 104 -8.36 5.13 6.85
N LYS A 105 -8.41 4.72 5.57
CA LYS A 105 -7.25 4.08 4.89
C LYS A 105 -6.85 4.79 3.61
N VAL A 106 -7.79 5.06 2.70
CA VAL A 106 -7.44 5.60 1.37
C VAL A 106 -6.96 7.03 1.49
N ASP A 107 -7.73 7.92 2.11
CA ASP A 107 -7.40 9.34 2.24
C ASP A 107 -6.07 9.60 2.97
N PRO A 108 -5.78 8.96 4.12
CA PRO A 108 -4.47 9.09 4.76
C PRO A 108 -3.32 8.59 3.88
N SER A 109 -3.53 7.48 3.16
CA SER A 109 -2.52 6.95 2.24
C SER A 109 -2.25 7.89 1.08
N GLU A 110 -3.28 8.48 0.49
CA GLU A 110 -3.14 9.46 -0.59
C GLU A 110 -2.43 10.73 -0.13
N ARG A 111 -2.75 11.23 1.06
CA ARG A 111 -2.04 12.38 1.66
C ARG A 111 -0.56 12.08 1.86
N TYR A 112 -0.24 10.90 2.38
CA TYR A 112 1.15 10.46 2.54
C TYR A 112 1.87 10.36 1.19
N ILE A 113 1.24 9.74 0.18
CA ILE A 113 1.79 9.62 -1.17
C ILE A 113 2.08 10.99 -1.77
N LYS A 114 1.15 11.95 -1.62
CA LYS A 114 1.35 13.34 -2.07
C LYS A 114 2.58 13.99 -1.42
N GLN A 115 2.75 13.79 -0.12
CA GLN A 115 3.92 14.31 0.62
C GLN A 115 5.21 13.61 0.18
N ALA A 116 5.18 12.29 -0.01
CA ALA A 116 6.32 11.52 -0.48
C ALA A 116 6.73 11.94 -1.91
N ILE A 117 5.77 12.12 -2.81
CA ILE A 117 6.02 12.66 -4.15
C ILE A 117 6.72 14.01 -4.05
N LYS A 118 6.18 14.95 -3.27
CA LYS A 118 6.77 16.28 -3.10
C LYS A 118 8.20 16.21 -2.54
N LYS A 119 8.43 15.33 -1.57
CA LYS A 119 9.75 15.17 -0.93
C LYS A 119 10.81 14.58 -1.87
N TYR A 120 10.41 13.64 -2.74
CA TYR A 120 11.34 12.89 -3.59
C TYR A 120 11.31 13.31 -5.07
N SER A 121 10.35 14.14 -5.51
CA SER A 121 10.24 14.61 -6.89
C SER A 121 11.18 15.80 -7.23
N GLU A 122 11.83 16.39 -6.24
CA GLU A 122 12.88 17.39 -6.47
C GLU A 122 14.06 16.82 -7.26
N CYS A 123 14.24 15.50 -7.25
CA CYS A 123 15.06 14.79 -8.23
C CYS A 123 14.18 14.41 -9.43
N SER A 124 14.21 15.21 -10.47
CA SER A 124 13.31 15.24 -11.63
C SER A 124 13.19 13.95 -12.48
N CYS A 125 13.77 12.84 -12.08
CA CYS A 125 13.80 11.59 -12.85
C CYS A 125 13.05 10.40 -12.20
N TYR A 126 12.47 10.54 -11.02
CA TYR A 126 11.86 9.39 -10.34
C TYR A 126 10.35 9.31 -10.57
N LYS A 127 9.92 8.14 -11.09
CA LYS A 127 8.51 7.76 -11.15
C LYS A 127 8.16 6.97 -9.89
N LEU A 128 7.03 7.30 -9.23
CA LEU A 128 6.55 6.54 -8.09
C LEU A 128 5.78 5.31 -8.57
N VAL A 129 6.13 4.15 -8.03
CA VAL A 129 5.38 2.91 -8.21
C VAL A 129 4.76 2.52 -6.86
N SER A 130 3.43 2.45 -6.80
CA SER A 130 2.69 2.04 -5.62
C SER A 130 2.24 0.58 -5.75
N CYS A 131 2.81 -0.30 -4.94
CA CYS A 131 2.41 -1.72 -4.89
C CYS A 131 1.28 -1.92 -3.87
N VAL A 132 0.21 -2.59 -4.29
CA VAL A 132 -0.95 -2.89 -3.45
C VAL A 132 -1.21 -4.39 -3.38
N GLY A 133 -1.52 -4.90 -2.17
CA GLY A 133 -1.86 -6.30 -1.94
C GLY A 133 -3.34 -6.58 -2.20
N SER A 134 -3.83 -6.31 -3.40
CA SER A 134 -5.22 -6.58 -3.77
C SER A 134 -5.30 -7.78 -4.70
N ARG A 135 -6.27 -8.69 -4.47
CA ARG A 135 -6.52 -9.88 -5.28
C ARG A 135 -7.95 -9.86 -5.84
N ILE A 136 -8.13 -10.38 -7.05
CA ILE A 136 -9.44 -10.51 -7.70
C ILE A 136 -10.31 -11.49 -6.91
N ALA A 137 -9.72 -12.59 -6.42
CA ALA A 137 -10.39 -13.63 -5.65
C ALA A 137 -10.95 -13.18 -4.29
N GLU A 138 -10.59 -11.98 -3.79
CA GLU A 138 -11.01 -11.53 -2.47
C GLU A 138 -12.49 -11.14 -2.40
N SER A 139 -13.01 -10.45 -3.42
CA SER A 139 -14.44 -10.12 -3.54
C SER A 139 -14.78 -9.58 -4.92
N HIS A 140 -16.05 -9.78 -5.35
CA HIS A 140 -16.58 -9.21 -6.58
C HIS A 140 -16.46 -7.67 -6.64
N HIS A 141 -16.61 -7.00 -5.50
CA HIS A 141 -16.47 -5.55 -5.40
C HIS A 141 -15.03 -5.10 -5.70
N ARG A 142 -14.02 -5.80 -5.18
CA ARG A 142 -12.61 -5.52 -5.48
C ARG A 142 -12.27 -5.81 -6.92
N ALA A 143 -12.76 -6.92 -7.47
CA ALA A 143 -12.61 -7.24 -8.90
C ALA A 143 -13.17 -6.12 -9.79
N GLY A 144 -14.35 -5.60 -9.47
CA GLY A 144 -14.96 -4.47 -10.16
C GLY A 144 -14.14 -3.18 -10.07
N ASN A 145 -13.60 -2.87 -8.89
CA ASN A 145 -12.76 -1.70 -8.69
C ASN A 145 -11.42 -1.81 -9.42
N MET A 146 -10.78 -2.98 -9.41
CA MET A 146 -9.55 -3.24 -10.17
C MET A 146 -9.80 -3.08 -11.68
N LYS A 147 -10.96 -3.54 -12.17
CA LYS A 147 -11.37 -3.35 -13.55
C LYS A 147 -11.51 -1.87 -13.92
N LYS A 148 -12.18 -1.09 -13.08
CA LYS A 148 -12.33 0.37 -13.26
C LYS A 148 -10.99 1.11 -13.26
N GLN A 149 -10.00 0.63 -12.50
CA GLN A 149 -8.65 1.21 -12.41
C GLN A 149 -7.71 0.71 -13.52
N GLY A 150 -8.19 -0.06 -14.49
CA GLY A 150 -7.36 -0.62 -15.56
C GLY A 150 -6.40 -1.74 -15.12
N LEU A 151 -6.48 -2.17 -13.85
CA LEU A 151 -5.63 -3.23 -13.29
C LEU A 151 -6.09 -4.65 -13.67
N SER A 152 -7.24 -4.78 -14.34
CA SER A 152 -7.84 -6.07 -14.69
C SER A 152 -7.52 -6.54 -16.11
N LEU A 153 -6.99 -5.66 -16.95
CA LEU A 153 -6.62 -6.03 -18.32
C LEU A 153 -5.32 -6.83 -18.26
N ILE A 154 -5.44 -8.14 -18.54
CA ILE A 154 -4.31 -9.04 -18.62
C ILE A 154 -4.22 -9.62 -19.99
N THR A 155 -3.09 -9.35 -20.56
CA THR A 155 -2.51 -10.27 -21.55
C THR A 155 -1.45 -11.05 -20.81
N ALA A 156 -1.62 -12.35 -20.70
CA ALA A 156 -0.65 -13.23 -20.05
C ALA A 156 0.74 -12.94 -20.61
N GLY A 157 1.68 -12.60 -19.73
CA GLY A 157 3.10 -12.52 -20.07
C GLY A 157 3.80 -11.18 -19.94
N SER A 158 3.13 -10.08 -19.59
CA SER A 158 3.81 -8.79 -19.42
C SER A 158 3.57 -8.19 -18.05
N ILE A 159 4.62 -8.04 -17.27
CA ILE A 159 4.60 -7.31 -15.96
C ILE A 159 4.10 -5.86 -16.17
N LEU A 160 4.36 -5.26 -17.33
CA LEU A 160 3.90 -3.92 -17.69
C LEU A 160 2.38 -3.84 -17.87
N ALA A 161 1.71 -4.93 -18.26
CA ALA A 161 0.26 -4.99 -18.39
C ALA A 161 -0.47 -4.92 -17.02
N ASP A 162 0.25 -5.20 -15.94
CA ASP A 162 -0.28 -5.15 -14.58
C ASP A 162 -0.12 -3.78 -13.91
N MET A 163 0.45 -2.82 -14.61
CA MET A 163 0.66 -1.46 -14.12
C MET A 163 -0.38 -0.52 -14.72
N ALA A 164 -1.25 0.03 -13.86
CA ALA A 164 -2.13 1.13 -14.25
C ALA A 164 -1.47 2.47 -13.88
N GLN A 165 -1.42 3.37 -14.85
CA GLN A 165 -1.00 4.75 -14.59
C GLN A 165 -2.17 5.48 -13.95
N VAL A 166 -1.96 5.99 -12.75
CA VAL A 166 -2.94 6.79 -11.99
C VAL A 166 -2.35 8.17 -11.78
N GLU A 167 -3.12 9.21 -12.09
CA GLU A 167 -2.73 10.57 -11.73
C GLU A 167 -3.03 10.81 -10.25
N ALA A 168 -2.00 11.03 -9.46
CA ALA A 168 -2.12 11.46 -8.08
C ALA A 168 -1.44 12.81 -7.90
N ALA A 169 -2.19 13.82 -7.50
CA ALA A 169 -1.68 15.15 -7.19
C ALA A 169 -0.89 15.84 -8.33
N GLY A 170 -1.29 15.62 -9.58
CA GLY A 170 -0.61 16.20 -10.75
C GLY A 170 0.70 15.49 -11.14
N SER A 171 1.07 14.42 -10.43
CA SER A 171 2.23 13.60 -10.75
C SER A 171 1.80 12.22 -11.25
N LYS A 172 2.50 11.71 -12.26
CA LYS A 172 2.24 10.38 -12.81
C LYS A 172 2.74 9.31 -11.84
N MET A 173 1.82 8.58 -11.22
CA MET A 173 2.09 7.43 -10.36
C MET A 173 1.66 6.15 -11.06
N TYR A 174 2.46 5.11 -10.92
CA TYR A 174 2.08 3.77 -11.38
C TYR A 174 1.55 2.95 -10.21
N LYS A 175 0.43 2.26 -10.41
CA LYS A 175 -0.15 1.35 -9.44
C LYS A 175 0.05 -0.08 -9.93
N LEU A 176 0.60 -0.92 -9.08
CA LEU A 176 0.90 -2.33 -9.37
C LEU A 176 0.23 -3.23 -8.33
N ALA A 177 -0.45 -4.28 -8.79
CA ALA A 177 -1.03 -5.32 -7.94
C ALA A 177 -0.36 -6.67 -8.26
N PRO A 178 0.82 -6.96 -7.72
CA PRO A 178 1.64 -8.09 -8.15
C PRO A 178 0.99 -9.46 -7.88
N ILE A 179 0.11 -9.55 -6.89
CA ILE A 179 -0.57 -10.79 -6.50
C ILE A 179 -2.04 -10.84 -6.93
N LYS A 180 -2.46 -10.03 -7.91
CA LYS A 180 -3.89 -9.89 -8.26
C LYS A 180 -4.56 -11.20 -8.68
N HIS A 181 -3.80 -12.15 -9.26
CA HIS A 181 -4.29 -13.46 -9.73
C HIS A 181 -4.07 -14.59 -8.75
N TRP A 182 -3.39 -14.32 -7.62
CA TRP A 182 -3.10 -15.34 -6.65
C TRP A 182 -4.37 -15.80 -5.94
N GLU A 183 -4.52 -17.11 -5.84
CA GLU A 183 -5.55 -17.74 -5.03
C GLU A 183 -5.17 -17.69 -3.54
N THR A 184 -6.12 -18.00 -2.67
CA THR A 184 -5.90 -17.93 -1.22
C THR A 184 -4.79 -18.86 -0.76
N GLU A 185 -4.68 -20.03 -1.36
CA GLU A 185 -3.68 -21.05 -1.04
C GLU A 185 -2.24 -20.64 -1.42
N GLN A 186 -2.10 -19.75 -2.39
CA GLN A 186 -0.79 -19.25 -2.83
C GLN A 186 -0.20 -18.17 -1.93
N VAL A 187 -1.01 -17.63 -1.01
CA VAL A 187 -0.62 -16.55 -0.10
C VAL A 187 -0.19 -17.08 1.27
N PHE A 188 -0.50 -18.36 1.57
CA PHE A 188 -0.13 -19.02 2.85
C PHE A 188 1.12 -19.87 2.73
#